data_03a2ef43fcdb8a489ea7db6c0c1d2b43
#
_entry.id   03a2ef43fcdb8a489ea7db6c0c1d2b43
#
_cell.length_a   1.000
_cell.length_b   1.000
_cell.length_c   1.000
_cell.angle_alpha   90.00
_cell.angle_beta   90.00
_cell.angle_gamma   90.00
#
_symmetry.space_group_name_H-M   'P 1'
#
loop_
_entity.id
_entity.type
_entity.pdbx_description
1 polymer ?
#
loop_
_entity_poly.entity_id
_entity_poly.type
_entity_poly.pdbx_seq_one_letter_code
_entity_poly.pdbx_strand_id
1 'polypeptide(L)'
;MRIWKQDLSIDILTAAHVDTSIAWLGIEFLEVGDDTIRARVPIDHRTRQPYGLLHGGVSVVLAETLGSCGAHYSLANGYRAVGLDINANHIRGTTSGWVTGNTRPVHIGRSTQVWQIDLHNDAGELTCVSRITMAVLAPR
;
A
#
# COMPACT_ATOMS: atom_id res chain seq x y z
N MET A 1 16.61 0.19 12.14
CA MET A 1 16.60 1.66 12.12
C MET A 1 15.32 2.14 11.46
N ARG A 2 14.66 3.08 12.07
CA ARG A 2 13.41 3.64 11.56
C ARG A 2 13.72 4.62 10.42
N ILE A 3 13.14 4.41 9.25
CA ILE A 3 13.43 5.22 8.06
C ILE A 3 12.52 6.45 7.90
N TRP A 4 11.45 6.53 8.71
CA TRP A 4 10.46 7.59 8.59
C TRP A 4 11.03 8.94 9.04
N LYS A 5 10.91 9.94 8.18
CA LYS A 5 11.36 11.32 8.45
C LYS A 5 10.21 12.23 8.89
N GLN A 6 9.00 11.71 8.89
CA GLN A 6 7.80 12.37 9.39
C GLN A 6 7.17 11.47 10.44
N ASP A 7 6.36 12.07 11.32
CA ASP A 7 5.59 11.31 12.30
C ASP A 7 4.67 10.32 11.57
N LEU A 8 4.70 9.09 12.01
CA LEU A 8 3.95 8.02 11.40
C LEU A 8 3.42 7.06 12.45
N SER A 9 2.11 6.83 12.39
CA SER A 9 1.39 5.88 13.22
C SER A 9 0.15 5.39 12.47
N ILE A 10 -0.48 4.34 12.97
CA ILE A 10 -1.76 3.85 12.42
C ILE A 10 -2.80 4.96 12.45
N ASP A 11 -2.88 5.73 13.54
CA ASP A 11 -3.85 6.83 13.68
C ASP A 11 -3.61 7.93 12.65
N ILE A 12 -2.35 8.29 12.41
CA ILE A 12 -1.99 9.28 11.39
C ILE A 12 -2.39 8.79 10.00
N LEU A 13 -2.09 7.54 9.66
CA LEU A 13 -2.47 6.97 8.37
C LEU A 13 -3.99 6.92 8.20
N THR A 14 -4.71 6.49 9.21
CA THR A 14 -6.17 6.40 9.18
C THR A 14 -6.79 7.79 8.99
N ALA A 15 -6.33 8.78 9.74
CA ALA A 15 -6.82 10.16 9.64
C ALA A 15 -6.55 10.79 8.27
N ALA A 16 -5.40 10.47 7.66
CA ALA A 16 -5.03 11.00 6.35
C ALA A 16 -5.90 10.46 5.21
N HIS A 17 -6.58 9.35 5.42
CA HIS A 17 -7.34 8.66 4.36
C HIS A 17 -8.86 8.75 4.51
N VAL A 18 -9.38 9.52 5.48
CA VAL A 18 -10.84 9.76 5.60
C VAL A 18 -11.36 10.45 4.33
N ASP A 19 -12.60 10.11 3.94
CA ASP A 19 -13.24 10.64 2.74
C ASP A 19 -12.48 10.36 1.44
N THR A 20 -11.80 9.23 1.39
CA THR A 20 -11.09 8.76 0.19
C THR A 20 -11.60 7.40 -0.24
N SER A 21 -11.18 6.97 -1.45
CA SER A 21 -11.46 5.61 -1.95
C SER A 21 -10.90 4.52 -1.02
N ILE A 22 -9.81 4.81 -0.32
CA ILE A 22 -9.18 3.87 0.61
C ILE A 22 -10.12 3.56 1.77
N ALA A 23 -10.68 4.58 2.40
CA ALA A 23 -11.67 4.40 3.47
C ALA A 23 -12.95 3.75 2.93
N TRP A 24 -13.42 4.16 1.75
CA TRP A 24 -14.60 3.59 1.12
C TRP A 24 -14.50 2.09 0.87
N LEU A 25 -13.33 1.62 0.44
CA LEU A 25 -13.08 0.20 0.20
C LEU A 25 -12.87 -0.62 1.49
N GLY A 26 -12.87 0.02 2.65
CA GLY A 26 -12.71 -0.64 3.94
C GLY A 26 -11.26 -1.01 4.26
N ILE A 27 -10.29 -0.38 3.63
CA ILE A 27 -8.88 -0.63 3.91
C ILE A 27 -8.55 -0.15 5.33
N GLU A 28 -7.88 -1.02 6.09
CA GLU A 28 -7.46 -0.76 7.46
C GLU A 28 -5.94 -0.86 7.57
N PHE A 29 -5.31 0.15 8.16
CA PHE A 29 -3.88 0.11 8.49
C PHE A 29 -3.69 -0.69 9.77
N LEU A 30 -2.72 -1.60 9.78
CA LEU A 30 -2.52 -2.58 10.85
C LEU A 30 -1.25 -2.38 11.65
N GLU A 31 -0.16 -1.97 10.98
CA GLU A 31 1.15 -1.91 11.62
C GLU A 31 2.07 -0.95 10.88
N VAL A 32 2.88 -0.23 11.64
CA VAL A 32 4.01 0.57 11.15
C VAL A 32 5.27 0.01 11.78
N GLY A 33 6.12 -0.59 10.96
CA GLY A 33 7.43 -1.09 11.38
C GLY A 33 8.54 -0.06 11.16
N ASP A 34 9.79 -0.46 11.31
CA ASP A 34 10.93 0.42 11.10
C ASP A 34 11.06 0.86 9.63
N ASP A 35 10.74 -0.02 8.70
CA ASP A 35 10.79 0.24 7.25
C ASP A 35 9.62 -0.40 6.49
N THR A 36 8.58 -0.81 7.20
CA THR A 36 7.43 -1.49 6.63
C THR A 36 6.13 -0.87 7.10
N ILE A 37 5.08 -0.99 6.27
CA ILE A 37 3.70 -0.65 6.62
C ILE A 37 2.83 -1.81 6.18
N ARG A 38 1.88 -2.20 7.04
CA ARG A 38 0.88 -3.23 6.74
C ARG A 38 -0.51 -2.65 6.78
N ALA A 39 -1.34 -3.09 5.84
CA ALA A 39 -2.75 -2.75 5.76
C ALA A 39 -3.50 -3.92 5.15
N ARG A 40 -4.82 -3.93 5.29
CA ARG A 40 -5.66 -4.99 4.73
C ARG A 40 -6.91 -4.44 4.09
N VAL A 41 -7.46 -5.19 3.16
CA VAL A 41 -8.72 -4.88 2.48
C VAL A 41 -9.69 -6.05 2.66
N PRO A 42 -10.98 -5.78 2.99
CA PRO A 42 -11.97 -6.86 3.10
C PRO A 42 -12.43 -7.31 1.72
N ILE A 43 -12.89 -8.55 1.63
CA ILE A 43 -13.52 -9.06 0.41
C ILE A 43 -15.03 -9.04 0.62
N ASP A 44 -15.70 -8.06 0.02
CA ASP A 44 -17.15 -7.86 0.13
C ASP A 44 -17.71 -7.25 -1.16
N HIS A 45 -18.96 -6.79 -1.12
CA HIS A 45 -19.64 -6.24 -2.30
C HIS A 45 -18.92 -5.02 -2.91
N ARG A 46 -18.10 -4.30 -2.14
CA ARG A 46 -17.34 -3.13 -2.62
C ARG A 46 -16.07 -3.53 -3.38
N THR A 47 -15.56 -4.75 -3.16
CA THR A 47 -14.21 -5.13 -3.57
C THR A 47 -14.18 -6.36 -4.47
N ARG A 48 -15.31 -7.07 -4.64
CA ARG A 48 -15.38 -8.27 -5.47
C ARG A 48 -15.56 -7.92 -6.95
N GLN A 49 -14.99 -8.76 -7.81
CA GLN A 49 -15.27 -8.79 -9.23
C GLN A 49 -16.39 -9.83 -9.54
N PRO A 50 -16.86 -9.96 -10.80
CA PRO A 50 -18.04 -10.80 -11.12
C PRO A 50 -17.96 -12.27 -10.73
N TYR A 51 -16.78 -12.85 -10.61
CA TYR A 51 -16.62 -14.25 -10.17
C TYR A 51 -16.59 -14.40 -8.63
N GLY A 52 -16.78 -13.32 -7.89
CA GLY A 52 -16.77 -13.34 -6.42
C GLY A 52 -15.36 -13.24 -5.80
N LEU A 53 -14.34 -13.11 -6.62
CA LEU A 53 -12.97 -12.92 -6.16
C LEU A 53 -12.69 -11.45 -5.83
N LEU A 54 -11.74 -11.20 -4.97
CA LEU A 54 -11.20 -9.85 -4.81
C LEU A 54 -10.79 -9.31 -6.19
N HIS A 55 -11.30 -8.14 -6.55
CA HIS A 55 -10.97 -7.49 -7.82
C HIS A 55 -9.47 -7.20 -7.89
N GLY A 56 -8.83 -7.58 -9.00
CA GLY A 56 -7.40 -7.35 -9.18
C GLY A 56 -7.01 -5.89 -9.06
N GLY A 57 -7.85 -4.97 -9.55
CA GLY A 57 -7.64 -3.53 -9.40
C GLY A 57 -7.69 -3.07 -7.95
N VAL A 58 -8.50 -3.72 -7.10
CA VAL A 58 -8.53 -3.41 -5.65
C VAL A 58 -7.26 -3.89 -4.97
N SER A 59 -6.72 -5.04 -5.36
CA SER A 59 -5.39 -5.46 -4.90
C SER A 59 -4.34 -4.41 -5.23
N VAL A 60 -4.40 -3.81 -6.42
CA VAL A 60 -3.50 -2.73 -6.83
C VAL A 60 -3.74 -1.45 -6.03
N VAL A 61 -5.00 -1.11 -5.71
CA VAL A 61 -5.30 0.03 -4.82
C VAL A 61 -4.61 -0.15 -3.46
N LEU A 62 -4.71 -1.34 -2.86
CA LEU A 62 -4.03 -1.63 -1.60
C LEU A 62 -2.52 -1.52 -1.74
N ALA A 63 -1.95 -2.11 -2.79
CA ALA A 63 -0.51 -2.08 -3.04
C ALA A 63 -0.01 -0.65 -3.27
N GLU A 64 -0.69 0.12 -4.10
CA GLU A 64 -0.31 1.51 -4.39
C GLU A 64 -0.44 2.40 -3.16
N THR A 65 -1.49 2.23 -2.37
CA THR A 65 -1.68 2.96 -1.12
C THR A 65 -0.50 2.72 -0.16
N LEU A 66 -0.11 1.46 0.01
CA LEU A 66 1.01 1.11 0.89
C LEU A 66 2.34 1.66 0.39
N GLY A 67 2.65 1.47 -0.88
CA GLY A 67 3.89 1.97 -1.47
C GLY A 67 3.98 3.49 -1.44
N SER A 68 2.86 4.18 -1.72
CA SER A 68 2.79 5.64 -1.67
C SER A 68 2.96 6.18 -0.26
N CYS A 69 2.36 5.54 0.73
CA CYS A 69 2.56 5.91 2.14
C CYS A 69 4.03 5.71 2.54
N GLY A 70 4.62 4.57 2.19
CA GLY A 70 6.04 4.32 2.44
C GLY A 70 6.92 5.42 1.87
N ALA A 71 6.71 5.76 0.62
CA ALA A 71 7.47 6.82 -0.04
C ALA A 71 7.27 8.17 0.64
N HIS A 72 6.02 8.57 0.88
CA HIS A 72 5.71 9.87 1.47
C HIS A 72 6.36 10.06 2.84
N TYR A 73 6.19 9.11 3.75
CA TYR A 73 6.66 9.25 5.13
C TYR A 73 8.17 9.01 5.27
N SER A 74 8.82 8.42 4.28
CA SER A 74 10.29 8.32 4.22
C SER A 74 10.96 9.62 3.79
N LEU A 75 10.19 10.59 3.28
CA LEU A 75 10.70 11.89 2.84
C LEU A 75 10.56 12.94 3.94
N ALA A 76 11.51 13.90 3.95
CA ALA A 76 11.43 15.05 4.83
C ALA A 76 10.23 15.94 4.46
N ASN A 77 9.78 16.75 5.41
CA ASN A 77 8.69 17.70 5.18
C ASN A 77 8.98 18.60 3.97
N GLY A 78 7.95 18.84 3.19
CA GLY A 78 8.03 19.67 1.99
C GLY A 78 8.33 18.87 0.71
N TYR A 79 8.95 17.70 0.82
CA TYR A 79 9.09 16.79 -0.31
C TYR A 79 7.78 16.05 -0.57
N ARG A 80 7.57 15.65 -1.82
CA ARG A 80 6.40 14.89 -2.23
C ARG A 80 6.83 13.68 -3.06
N ALA A 81 6.07 12.62 -2.96
CA ALA A 81 6.24 11.45 -3.82
C ALA A 81 4.98 11.29 -4.68
N VAL A 82 5.15 11.02 -5.95
CA VAL A 82 4.06 10.72 -6.88
C VAL A 82 4.37 9.45 -7.65
N GLY A 83 3.34 8.63 -7.89
CA GLY A 83 3.49 7.37 -8.60
C GLY A 83 3.83 7.59 -10.07
N LEU A 84 4.78 6.82 -10.58
CA LEU A 84 5.15 6.78 -11.99
C LEU A 84 4.67 5.50 -12.65
N ASP A 85 4.87 4.37 -12.00
CA ASP A 85 4.56 3.06 -12.56
C ASP A 85 4.29 2.09 -11.43
N ILE A 86 3.30 1.23 -11.60
CA ILE A 86 3.03 0.11 -10.72
C ILE A 86 2.74 -1.12 -11.56
N ASN A 87 3.33 -2.24 -11.17
CA ASN A 87 2.98 -3.54 -11.76
C ASN A 87 2.47 -4.48 -10.68
N ALA A 88 1.70 -5.46 -11.06
CA ALA A 88 1.17 -6.45 -10.16
C ALA A 88 1.04 -7.79 -10.87
N ASN A 89 1.46 -8.85 -10.20
CA ASN A 89 1.22 -10.21 -10.63
C ASN A 89 0.25 -10.85 -9.66
N HIS A 90 -0.94 -11.20 -10.15
CA HIS A 90 -1.97 -11.86 -9.37
C HIS A 90 -1.69 -13.35 -9.36
N ILE A 91 -1.36 -13.89 -8.20
CA ILE A 91 -0.90 -15.27 -8.04
C ILE A 91 -2.06 -16.19 -7.68
N ARG A 92 -2.97 -15.72 -6.81
CA ARG A 92 -4.06 -16.55 -6.28
C ARG A 92 -5.31 -15.70 -6.04
N GLY A 93 -6.46 -16.21 -6.47
CA GLY A 93 -7.77 -15.62 -6.18
C GLY A 93 -8.19 -15.86 -4.74
N THR A 94 -8.93 -14.92 -4.17
CA THR A 94 -9.46 -15.01 -2.78
C THR A 94 -10.91 -14.58 -2.79
N THR A 95 -11.78 -15.36 -2.16
CA THR A 95 -13.25 -15.19 -2.24
C THR A 95 -13.87 -14.64 -0.96
N SER A 96 -13.16 -14.67 0.17
CA SER A 96 -13.70 -14.24 1.47
C SER A 96 -12.59 -13.83 2.42
N GLY A 97 -12.96 -13.17 3.50
CA GLY A 97 -12.02 -12.71 4.52
C GLY A 97 -11.29 -11.44 4.11
N TRP A 98 -10.01 -11.41 4.35
CA TRP A 98 -9.14 -10.26 4.16
C TRP A 98 -7.95 -10.61 3.28
N VAL A 99 -7.47 -9.62 2.56
CA VAL A 99 -6.13 -9.66 1.94
C VAL A 99 -5.28 -8.59 2.62
N THR A 100 -4.14 -9.01 3.13
CA THR A 100 -3.20 -8.16 3.87
C THR A 100 -1.98 -7.90 3.02
N GLY A 101 -1.62 -6.62 2.89
CA GLY A 101 -0.43 -6.19 2.18
C GLY A 101 0.66 -5.73 3.14
N ASN A 102 1.90 -5.93 2.75
CA ASN A 102 3.07 -5.42 3.44
C ASN A 102 3.99 -4.74 2.42
N THR A 103 4.37 -3.50 2.69
CA THR A 103 5.31 -2.77 1.83
C THR A 103 6.67 -2.62 2.50
N ARG A 104 7.73 -2.65 1.69
CA ARG A 104 9.10 -2.40 2.11
C ARG A 104 9.87 -1.71 0.99
N PRO A 105 10.87 -0.88 1.32
CA PRO A 105 11.65 -0.21 0.29
C PRO A 105 12.59 -1.18 -0.43
N VAL A 106 12.70 -1.02 -1.73
CA VAL A 106 13.73 -1.64 -2.57
C VAL A 106 14.85 -0.64 -2.83
N HIS A 107 14.47 0.63 -3.07
CA HIS A 107 15.39 1.71 -3.38
C HIS A 107 14.81 3.03 -2.89
N ILE A 108 15.55 3.75 -2.08
CA ILE A 108 15.23 5.09 -1.64
C ILE A 108 16.31 6.02 -2.18
N GLY A 109 16.05 6.59 -3.35
CA GLY A 109 16.97 7.48 -4.05
C GLY A 109 16.57 8.94 -3.90
N ARG A 110 17.41 9.81 -4.43
CA ARG A 110 17.19 11.26 -4.39
C ARG A 110 16.01 11.70 -5.27
N SER A 111 15.85 11.09 -6.43
CA SER A 111 14.84 11.47 -7.42
C SER A 111 13.78 10.40 -7.66
N THR A 112 14.06 9.15 -7.29
CA THR A 112 13.13 8.04 -7.43
C THR A 112 13.20 7.12 -6.22
N GLN A 113 12.08 6.45 -5.94
CA GLN A 113 12.00 5.36 -4.98
C GLN A 113 11.30 4.18 -5.63
N VAL A 114 11.65 2.98 -5.19
CA VAL A 114 10.98 1.74 -5.60
C VAL A 114 10.58 1.00 -4.34
N TRP A 115 9.31 0.60 -4.26
CA TRP A 115 8.76 -0.13 -3.13
C TRP A 115 8.18 -1.45 -3.59
N GLN A 116 8.41 -2.49 -2.82
CA GLN A 116 7.85 -3.83 -3.01
C GLN A 116 6.63 -3.99 -2.12
N ILE A 117 5.55 -4.56 -2.65
CA ILE A 117 4.35 -4.88 -1.87
C ILE A 117 3.97 -6.33 -2.15
N ASP A 118 3.86 -7.13 -1.10
CA ASP A 118 3.38 -8.50 -1.16
C ASP A 118 2.04 -8.58 -0.44
N LEU A 119 1.05 -9.23 -1.09
CA LEU A 119 -0.27 -9.42 -0.54
C LEU A 119 -0.50 -10.89 -0.23
N HIS A 120 -1.12 -11.17 0.94
CA HIS A 120 -1.42 -12.52 1.40
C HIS A 120 -2.88 -12.61 1.86
N ASN A 121 -3.49 -13.77 1.69
CA ASN A 121 -4.82 -14.05 2.25
C ASN A 121 -4.73 -14.44 3.73
N ASP A 122 -5.89 -14.72 4.36
CA ASP A 122 -5.95 -15.08 5.78
C ASP A 122 -5.23 -16.39 6.10
N ALA A 123 -5.05 -17.27 5.12
CA ALA A 123 -4.28 -18.50 5.29
C ALA A 123 -2.77 -18.29 5.15
N GLY A 124 -2.33 -17.05 4.90
CA GLY A 124 -0.92 -16.72 4.71
C GLY A 124 -0.38 -17.05 3.32
N GLU A 125 -1.25 -17.35 2.37
CA GLU A 125 -0.85 -17.65 1.00
C GLU A 125 -0.65 -16.36 0.20
N LEU A 126 0.41 -16.31 -0.61
CA LEU A 126 0.69 -15.15 -1.47
C LEU A 126 -0.39 -15.02 -2.55
N THR A 127 -1.03 -13.85 -2.60
CA THR A 127 -2.09 -13.56 -3.57
C THR A 127 -1.65 -12.62 -4.67
N CYS A 128 -0.71 -11.71 -4.38
CA CYS A 128 -0.24 -10.72 -5.34
C CYS A 128 1.16 -10.25 -4.98
N VAL A 129 1.98 -10.06 -6.00
CA VAL A 129 3.30 -9.41 -5.87
C VAL A 129 3.28 -8.16 -6.72
N SER A 130 3.61 -7.03 -6.10
CA SER A 130 3.54 -5.72 -6.73
C SER A 130 4.81 -4.92 -6.47
N ARG A 131 5.11 -4.00 -7.37
CA ARG A 131 6.23 -3.07 -7.24
C ARG A 131 5.80 -1.73 -7.80
N ILE A 132 6.06 -0.66 -7.07
CA ILE A 132 5.76 0.71 -7.48
C ILE A 132 7.04 1.53 -7.57
N THR A 133 7.12 2.34 -8.61
CA THR A 133 8.16 3.37 -8.76
C THR A 133 7.53 4.74 -8.52
N MET A 134 8.16 5.52 -7.66
CA MET A 134 7.73 6.86 -7.27
C MET A 134 8.74 7.90 -7.69
N ALA A 135 8.26 9.03 -8.18
CA ALA A 135 9.10 10.22 -8.38
C ALA A 135 9.15 11.02 -7.07
N VAL A 136 10.33 11.49 -6.72
CA VAL A 136 10.54 12.38 -5.57
C VAL A 136 10.61 13.82 -6.06
N LEU A 137 9.72 14.65 -5.56
CA LEU A 137 9.64 16.07 -5.91
C LEU A 137 10.14 16.92 -4.75
N ALA A 138 11.15 17.74 -5.02
CA ALA A 138 11.69 18.65 -4.02
C ALA A 138 10.68 19.76 -3.66
N PRO A 139 10.84 20.41 -2.49
CA PRO A 139 10.02 21.56 -2.14
C PRO A 139 10.15 22.68 -3.19
N ARG A 140 9.05 23.39 -3.39
CA ARG A 140 9.02 24.56 -4.28
C ARG A 140 9.64 25.77 -3.62
#